data_dfe3b6727bfaa4119d6e6c9998688a94
#
_entry.id   dfe3b6727bfaa4119d6e6c9998688a94
#
_cell.length_a   1.000
_cell.length_b   1.000
_cell.length_c   1.000
_cell.angle_alpha   90.00
_cell.angle_beta   90.00
_cell.angle_gamma   90.00
#
_symmetry.space_group_name_H-M   'P 1'
#
loop_
_entity.id
_entity.type
_entity.pdbx_description
1 polymer ?
#
loop_
_entity_poly.entity_id
_entity_poly.type
_entity_poly.pdbx_seq_one_letter_code
_entity_poly.pdbx_strand_id
1 'polypeptide(L)'
;TLAATSDIIFVFKFINKNCFIILRCKGNKFSPNNRIIDEKNIYFCTNNSFLSNLTPNKMPLRIAIFASGSGSNAENIVHYFSGNSAFQFPLIISNRPGAYVHKRAEALKIPSFTFTKEQFFDAQPVIELLNDYNINAIVLAGFLLKIPNSLIQHFPDKIINIHPALLPKFGGKGMYGAKVHEAVKEAGETETGITIHYVNENYDDGNIVFQARCPVSADDTAEMIAAKVHLLEYEYYPQVIEKIL
;
A
#
# COMPACT_ATOMS: atom_id res chain seq x y z
N THR A 1 -35.14 35.26 -34.73
CA THR A 1 -33.74 34.96 -34.39
C THR A 1 -33.65 34.38 -33.00
N LEU A 2 -33.75 33.08 -32.89
CA LEU A 2 -33.58 32.34 -31.65
C LEU A 2 -32.08 32.09 -31.42
N ALA A 3 -31.56 32.65 -30.34
CA ALA A 3 -30.23 32.33 -29.86
C ALA A 3 -30.26 30.97 -29.22
N ALA A 4 -29.65 29.96 -29.86
CA ALA A 4 -29.48 28.66 -29.29
C ALA A 4 -28.36 28.68 -28.26
N THR A 5 -28.74 28.51 -27.00
CA THR A 5 -27.81 28.21 -25.91
C THR A 5 -27.38 26.74 -26.05
N SER A 6 -26.14 26.52 -26.47
CA SER A 6 -25.59 25.17 -26.57
C SER A 6 -24.95 24.79 -25.24
N ASP A 7 -25.49 23.75 -24.63
CA ASP A 7 -24.99 23.18 -23.40
C ASP A 7 -23.75 22.31 -23.63
N ILE A 8 -22.84 22.31 -22.65
CA ILE A 8 -21.68 21.42 -22.64
C ILE A 8 -22.18 20.06 -22.13
N ILE A 9 -22.11 19.04 -22.98
CA ILE A 9 -22.46 17.69 -22.58
C ILE A 9 -21.17 16.91 -22.37
N PHE A 10 -20.94 16.42 -21.16
CA PHE A 10 -19.89 15.46 -20.86
C PHE A 10 -20.47 14.06 -20.98
N VAL A 11 -19.97 13.27 -21.90
CA VAL A 11 -20.35 11.86 -22.00
C VAL A 11 -19.12 11.03 -21.66
N PHE A 12 -19.18 10.39 -20.49
CA PHE A 12 -18.20 9.38 -20.08
C PHE A 12 -18.77 8.01 -20.47
N LYS A 13 -18.09 7.29 -21.34
CA LYS A 13 -18.44 5.91 -21.63
C LYS A 13 -17.22 5.03 -21.41
N PHE A 14 -17.29 4.16 -20.40
CA PHE A 14 -16.29 3.13 -20.15
C PHE A 14 -16.69 1.87 -20.91
N ILE A 15 -15.88 1.48 -21.89
CA ILE A 15 -15.98 0.17 -22.55
C ILE A 15 -14.57 -0.39 -22.65
N ASN A 16 -14.31 -1.50 -21.98
CA ASN A 16 -13.07 -2.28 -22.07
C ASN A 16 -11.76 -1.48 -21.90
N LYS A 17 -11.57 -0.83 -20.75
CA LYS A 17 -10.33 -0.11 -20.37
C LYS A 17 -9.96 1.12 -21.22
N ASN A 18 -10.79 1.55 -22.16
CA ASN A 18 -10.58 2.78 -22.91
C ASN A 18 -11.55 3.86 -22.41
N CYS A 19 -11.01 4.99 -21.97
CA CYS A 19 -11.79 6.16 -21.57
C CYS A 19 -11.85 7.11 -22.76
N PHE A 20 -13.06 7.39 -23.28
CA PHE A 20 -13.29 8.41 -24.31
C PHE A 20 -13.87 9.66 -23.63
N ILE A 21 -13.18 10.79 -23.76
CA ILE A 21 -13.67 12.09 -23.34
C ILE A 21 -14.07 12.85 -24.60
N ILE A 22 -15.37 13.10 -24.78
CA ILE A 22 -15.85 13.97 -25.85
C ILE A 22 -16.15 15.32 -25.24
N LEU A 23 -15.33 16.33 -25.56
CA LEU A 23 -15.56 17.71 -25.19
C LEU A 23 -16.19 18.45 -26.38
N ARG A 24 -17.39 18.98 -26.20
CA ARG A 24 -18.05 19.87 -27.15
C ARG A 24 -17.94 21.30 -26.63
N CYS A 25 -17.15 22.12 -27.30
CA CYS A 25 -17.03 23.54 -26.94
C CYS A 25 -18.07 24.39 -27.67
N LYS A 26 -18.61 25.38 -26.95
CA LYS A 26 -19.46 26.43 -27.51
C LYS A 26 -18.66 27.37 -28.40
N GLY A 27 -19.17 27.63 -29.59
CA GLY A 27 -18.94 28.93 -30.23
C GLY A 27 -17.87 29.01 -31.31
N ASN A 28 -17.27 27.93 -31.83
CA ASN A 28 -16.44 28.04 -33.03
C ASN A 28 -16.87 27.09 -34.15
N LYS A 29 -16.98 27.64 -35.34
CA LYS A 29 -17.33 26.91 -36.56
C LYS A 29 -16.30 25.82 -36.83
N PHE A 30 -16.77 24.60 -36.93
CA PHE A 30 -15.97 23.47 -37.43
C PHE A 30 -15.49 23.74 -38.85
N SER A 31 -14.19 23.64 -39.05
CA SER A 31 -13.63 23.55 -40.41
C SER A 31 -13.92 22.16 -40.97
N PRO A 32 -14.36 22.06 -42.23
CA PRO A 32 -14.73 20.77 -42.84
C PRO A 32 -13.56 19.79 -43.06
N ASN A 33 -12.36 20.17 -42.66
CA ASN A 33 -11.16 19.35 -42.92
C ASN A 33 -10.68 18.52 -41.69
N ASN A 34 -11.37 18.54 -40.57
CA ASN A 34 -11.04 17.68 -39.43
C ASN A 34 -11.72 16.32 -39.58
N ARG A 35 -11.08 15.43 -40.36
CA ARG A 35 -11.48 14.02 -40.48
C ARG A 35 -11.31 13.30 -39.18
N ILE A 36 -12.36 12.60 -38.77
CA ILE A 36 -12.28 11.55 -37.76
C ILE A 36 -11.47 10.40 -38.37
N ILE A 37 -10.30 10.16 -37.83
CA ILE A 37 -9.49 9.03 -38.23
C ILE A 37 -9.17 8.22 -36.99
N ASP A 38 -9.75 7.00 -36.99
CA ASP A 38 -9.34 5.85 -36.18
C ASP A 38 -9.63 5.84 -34.66
N GLU A 39 -10.08 4.66 -34.20
CA GLU A 39 -10.57 4.33 -32.87
C GLU A 39 -9.52 4.43 -31.73
N LYS A 40 -8.34 4.96 -31.98
CA LYS A 40 -7.22 5.04 -31.05
C LYS A 40 -6.72 6.45 -30.75
N ASN A 41 -7.29 7.49 -31.33
CA ASN A 41 -6.78 8.85 -31.19
C ASN A 41 -7.76 9.77 -30.44
N ILE A 42 -7.27 10.36 -29.37
CA ILE A 42 -7.94 11.44 -28.62
C ILE A 42 -7.70 12.75 -29.36
N TYR A 43 -8.78 13.42 -29.75
CA TYR A 43 -8.68 14.73 -30.39
C TYR A 43 -8.65 15.81 -29.33
N PHE A 44 -7.57 16.58 -29.32
CA PHE A 44 -7.44 17.77 -28.49
C PHE A 44 -7.90 19.01 -29.27
N CYS A 45 -8.88 19.73 -28.74
CA CYS A 45 -9.16 21.09 -29.19
C CYS A 45 -8.10 22.01 -28.58
N THR A 46 -7.21 22.54 -29.40
CA THR A 46 -6.11 23.39 -28.96
C THR A 46 -6.60 24.80 -28.61
N ASN A 47 -7.06 24.98 -27.40
CA ASN A 47 -6.89 26.25 -26.69
C ASN A 47 -5.97 25.94 -25.50
N ASN A 48 -4.71 26.29 -25.64
CA ASN A 48 -3.60 25.93 -24.76
C ASN A 48 -3.73 26.34 -23.27
N SER A 49 -4.74 27.11 -22.91
CA SER A 49 -4.96 27.56 -21.54
C SER A 49 -5.81 26.61 -20.68
N PHE A 50 -6.55 25.67 -21.31
CA PHE A 50 -7.42 24.75 -20.55
C PHE A 50 -6.78 23.38 -20.29
N LEU A 51 -5.76 23.01 -21.08
CA LEU A 51 -5.12 21.70 -21.01
C LEU A 51 -3.99 21.62 -19.97
N SER A 52 -3.51 22.77 -19.47
CA SER A 52 -2.47 22.78 -18.44
C SER A 52 -2.92 22.26 -17.07
N ASN A 53 -4.23 22.04 -16.88
CA ASN A 53 -4.79 21.54 -15.61
C ASN A 53 -5.37 20.12 -15.71
N LEU A 54 -5.29 19.48 -16.87
CA LEU A 54 -5.64 18.07 -17.05
C LEU A 54 -4.37 17.21 -16.98
N THR A 55 -3.67 17.27 -15.85
CA THR A 55 -2.83 16.14 -15.48
C THR A 55 -3.77 14.92 -15.39
N PRO A 56 -3.48 13.78 -16.03
CA PRO A 56 -4.26 12.58 -15.80
C PRO A 56 -4.28 12.36 -14.30
N ASN A 57 -5.46 12.40 -13.71
CA ASN A 57 -5.64 12.17 -12.28
C ASN A 57 -5.18 10.73 -12.05
N LYS A 58 -3.89 10.56 -11.71
CA LYS A 58 -3.33 9.25 -11.42
C LYS A 58 -4.18 8.68 -10.28
N MET A 59 -4.89 7.61 -10.56
CA MET A 59 -5.72 6.97 -9.53
C MET A 59 -4.84 6.69 -8.32
N PRO A 60 -5.33 6.99 -7.11
CA PRO A 60 -4.54 6.77 -5.91
C PRO A 60 -4.15 5.31 -5.77
N LEU A 61 -2.96 5.06 -5.30
CA LEU A 61 -2.51 3.73 -4.93
C LEU A 61 -3.27 3.27 -3.68
N ARG A 62 -4.00 2.18 -3.79
CA ARG A 62 -4.83 1.63 -2.72
C ARG A 62 -4.10 0.47 -2.05
N ILE A 63 -3.75 0.64 -0.78
CA ILE A 63 -2.90 -0.27 -0.02
C ILE A 63 -3.72 -0.90 1.12
N ALA A 64 -3.71 -2.23 1.23
CA ALA A 64 -4.21 -2.92 2.40
C ALA A 64 -3.08 -3.10 3.42
N ILE A 65 -3.37 -2.88 4.70
CA ILE A 65 -2.42 -3.14 5.78
C ILE A 65 -2.81 -4.41 6.52
N PHE A 66 -1.86 -5.34 6.67
CA PHE A 66 -2.08 -6.56 7.43
C PHE A 66 -1.32 -6.47 8.77
N ALA A 67 -2.01 -6.76 9.87
CA ALA A 67 -1.44 -6.71 11.22
C ALA A 67 -2.07 -7.75 12.14
N SER A 68 -1.26 -8.41 12.98
CA SER A 68 -1.70 -9.46 13.91
C SER A 68 -1.79 -8.99 15.38
N GLY A 69 -1.31 -7.79 15.69
CA GLY A 69 -1.10 -7.34 17.06
C GLY A 69 -1.66 -5.93 17.35
N SER A 70 -0.79 -5.08 17.92
CA SER A 70 -1.19 -3.73 18.36
C SER A 70 -1.62 -2.81 17.21
N GLY A 71 -1.04 -2.97 16.02
CA GLY A 71 -1.31 -2.11 14.86
C GLY A 71 -0.68 -0.72 14.95
N SER A 72 0.32 -0.52 15.80
CA SER A 72 0.99 0.77 15.94
C SER A 72 1.66 1.23 14.64
N ASN A 73 2.30 0.33 13.91
CA ASN A 73 2.84 0.61 12.59
C ASN A 73 1.74 0.93 11.56
N ALA A 74 0.60 0.22 11.63
CA ALA A 74 -0.53 0.53 10.75
C ALA A 74 -1.05 1.95 10.96
N GLU A 75 -1.24 2.35 12.21
CA GLU A 75 -1.65 3.70 12.58
C GLU A 75 -0.62 4.75 12.13
N ASN A 76 0.67 4.52 12.39
CA ASN A 76 1.75 5.41 11.98
C ASN A 76 1.80 5.61 10.46
N ILE A 77 1.67 4.55 9.68
CA ILE A 77 1.63 4.61 8.21
C ILE A 77 0.45 5.48 7.76
N VAL A 78 -0.77 5.23 8.26
CA VAL A 78 -1.96 6.00 7.88
C VAL A 78 -1.81 7.48 8.24
N HIS A 79 -1.24 7.79 9.40
CA HIS A 79 -0.98 9.18 9.80
C HIS A 79 0.07 9.87 8.93
N TYR A 80 1.15 9.18 8.58
CA TYR A 80 2.20 9.72 7.71
C TYR A 80 1.64 10.17 6.35
N PHE A 81 0.75 9.36 5.77
CA PHE A 81 0.14 9.67 4.49
C PHE A 81 -1.11 10.57 4.60
N SER A 82 -1.43 11.08 5.79
CA SER A 82 -2.56 12.00 5.97
C SER A 82 -2.36 13.26 5.12
N GLY A 83 -3.32 13.52 4.21
CA GLY A 83 -3.23 14.63 3.26
C GLY A 83 -2.52 14.31 1.94
N ASN A 84 -1.87 13.16 1.79
CA ASN A 84 -1.30 12.70 0.52
C ASN A 84 -2.34 11.92 -0.29
N SER A 85 -3.02 12.59 -1.22
CA SER A 85 -4.08 11.99 -2.03
C SER A 85 -3.61 10.90 -3.00
N ALA A 86 -2.30 10.74 -3.20
CA ALA A 86 -1.74 9.70 -4.06
C ALA A 86 -1.80 8.30 -3.41
N PHE A 87 -1.99 8.22 -2.09
CA PHE A 87 -2.05 6.98 -1.33
C PHE A 87 -3.35 6.88 -0.55
N GLN A 88 -3.95 5.70 -0.55
CA GLN A 88 -5.15 5.38 0.23
C GLN A 88 -4.97 4.05 0.95
N PHE A 89 -5.46 3.99 2.18
CA PHE A 89 -5.43 2.79 3.03
C PHE A 89 -6.87 2.38 3.38
N PRO A 90 -7.63 1.81 2.41
CA PRO A 90 -9.06 1.60 2.57
C PRO A 90 -9.40 0.36 3.40
N LEU A 91 -8.41 -0.45 3.80
CA LEU A 91 -8.65 -1.75 4.39
C LEU A 91 -7.52 -2.16 5.34
N ILE A 92 -7.89 -2.68 6.51
CA ILE A 92 -6.98 -3.37 7.43
C ILE A 92 -7.43 -4.82 7.60
N ILE A 93 -6.49 -5.76 7.53
CA ILE A 93 -6.76 -7.19 7.73
C ILE A 93 -5.96 -7.71 8.93
N SER A 94 -6.61 -8.52 9.75
CA SER A 94 -5.98 -9.24 10.86
C SER A 94 -6.32 -10.74 10.79
N ASN A 95 -5.45 -11.57 11.36
CA ASN A 95 -5.73 -12.98 11.59
C ASN A 95 -6.21 -13.27 13.02
N ARG A 96 -6.44 -12.22 13.83
CA ARG A 96 -6.84 -12.33 15.22
C ARG A 96 -8.01 -11.39 15.53
N PRO A 97 -9.19 -11.92 15.90
CA PRO A 97 -10.37 -11.08 16.17
C PRO A 97 -10.17 -10.14 17.37
N GLY A 98 -9.32 -10.52 18.33
CA GLY A 98 -9.00 -9.70 19.50
C GLY A 98 -7.79 -8.78 19.32
N ALA A 99 -7.22 -8.65 18.12
CA ALA A 99 -6.07 -7.78 17.90
C ALA A 99 -6.44 -6.31 18.10
N TYR A 100 -5.57 -5.57 18.81
CA TYR A 100 -5.82 -4.15 19.10
C TYR A 100 -5.87 -3.27 17.84
N VAL A 101 -5.29 -3.75 16.75
CA VAL A 101 -5.36 -3.07 15.43
C VAL A 101 -6.80 -2.76 15.00
N HIS A 102 -7.80 -3.58 15.39
CA HIS A 102 -9.22 -3.30 15.08
C HIS A 102 -9.72 -2.02 15.76
N LYS A 103 -9.30 -1.76 17.00
CA LYS A 103 -9.64 -0.51 17.71
C LYS A 103 -8.97 0.70 17.05
N ARG A 104 -7.73 0.55 16.57
CA ARG A 104 -7.05 1.61 15.82
C ARG A 104 -7.72 1.86 14.46
N ALA A 105 -8.10 0.80 13.76
CA ALA A 105 -8.83 0.90 12.51
C ALA A 105 -10.16 1.66 12.67
N GLU A 106 -10.92 1.37 13.75
CA GLU A 106 -12.14 2.09 14.10
C GLU A 106 -11.86 3.59 14.34
N ALA A 107 -10.84 3.93 15.14
CA ALA A 107 -10.44 5.31 15.39
C ALA A 107 -10.01 6.05 14.10
N LEU A 108 -9.35 5.34 13.18
CA LEU A 108 -8.95 5.84 11.86
C LEU A 108 -10.10 5.86 10.85
N LYS A 109 -11.27 5.31 11.19
CA LYS A 109 -12.43 5.14 10.30
C LYS A 109 -12.10 4.28 9.06
N ILE A 110 -11.25 3.28 9.24
CA ILE A 110 -10.86 2.33 8.19
C ILE A 110 -11.54 1.00 8.50
N PRO A 111 -12.27 0.40 7.54
CA PRO A 111 -12.80 -0.96 7.66
C PRO A 111 -11.72 -1.96 8.02
N SER A 112 -12.01 -2.86 8.97
CA SER A 112 -11.08 -3.92 9.34
C SER A 112 -11.77 -5.27 9.40
N PHE A 113 -11.10 -6.31 8.87
CA PHE A 113 -11.63 -7.66 8.75
C PHE A 113 -10.68 -8.67 9.40
N THR A 114 -11.28 -9.74 9.91
CA THR A 114 -10.53 -10.86 10.46
C THR A 114 -10.75 -12.09 9.59
N PHE A 115 -9.66 -12.76 9.21
CA PHE A 115 -9.70 -14.07 8.58
C PHE A 115 -9.09 -15.11 9.53
N THR A 116 -9.76 -16.25 9.69
CA THR A 116 -9.17 -17.38 10.38
C THR A 116 -7.93 -17.87 9.63
N LYS A 117 -7.12 -18.68 10.28
CA LYS A 117 -5.94 -19.26 9.64
C LYS A 117 -6.31 -20.07 8.39
N GLU A 118 -7.40 -20.83 8.46
CA GLU A 118 -7.92 -21.67 7.37
C GLU A 118 -8.36 -20.79 6.19
N GLN A 119 -9.17 -19.77 6.44
CA GLN A 119 -9.64 -18.82 5.42
C GLN A 119 -8.46 -18.07 4.77
N PHE A 120 -7.44 -17.74 5.57
CA PHE A 120 -6.26 -17.03 5.07
C PHE A 120 -5.40 -17.91 4.17
N PHE A 121 -5.23 -19.21 4.50
CA PHE A 121 -4.47 -20.14 3.68
C PHE A 121 -5.21 -20.64 2.44
N ASP A 122 -6.55 -20.65 2.44
CA ASP A 122 -7.36 -20.79 1.23
C ASP A 122 -7.09 -19.64 0.25
N ALA A 123 -6.79 -18.46 0.78
CA ALA A 123 -6.50 -17.21 0.10
C ALA A 123 -7.66 -16.63 -0.74
N GLN A 124 -8.55 -17.44 -1.28
CA GLN A 124 -9.63 -16.97 -2.15
C GLN A 124 -10.53 -15.90 -1.47
N PRO A 125 -11.01 -16.09 -0.23
CA PRO A 125 -11.81 -15.07 0.44
C PRO A 125 -11.05 -13.76 0.68
N VAL A 126 -9.73 -13.85 0.90
CA VAL A 126 -8.87 -12.67 1.08
C VAL A 126 -8.71 -11.93 -0.25
N ILE A 127 -8.44 -12.65 -1.34
CA ILE A 127 -8.28 -12.09 -2.69
C ILE A 127 -9.57 -11.41 -3.14
N GLU A 128 -10.73 -12.01 -2.91
CA GLU A 128 -12.04 -11.42 -3.23
C GLU A 128 -12.23 -10.10 -2.50
N LEU A 129 -12.00 -10.05 -1.20
CA LEU A 129 -12.09 -8.82 -0.42
C LEU A 129 -11.11 -7.74 -0.93
N LEU A 130 -9.86 -8.10 -1.24
CA LEU A 130 -8.87 -7.17 -1.76
C LEU A 130 -9.29 -6.59 -3.13
N ASN A 131 -9.89 -7.42 -3.99
CA ASN A 131 -10.43 -6.99 -5.27
C ASN A 131 -11.63 -6.05 -5.10
N ASP A 132 -12.56 -6.34 -4.18
CA ASP A 132 -13.72 -5.49 -3.89
C ASP A 132 -13.29 -4.09 -3.43
N TYR A 133 -12.19 -4.02 -2.68
CA TYR A 133 -11.59 -2.76 -2.26
C TYR A 133 -10.61 -2.16 -3.30
N ASN A 134 -10.46 -2.77 -4.48
CA ASN A 134 -9.52 -2.35 -5.54
C ASN A 134 -8.10 -2.14 -5.00
N ILE A 135 -7.60 -3.07 -4.20
CA ILE A 135 -6.27 -3.00 -3.61
C ILE A 135 -5.20 -3.23 -4.68
N ASN A 136 -4.16 -2.41 -4.65
CA ASN A 136 -3.03 -2.47 -5.58
C ASN A 136 -1.75 -3.02 -4.95
N ALA A 137 -1.62 -2.90 -3.62
CA ALA A 137 -0.46 -3.37 -2.88
C ALA A 137 -0.83 -3.75 -1.44
N ILE A 138 0.02 -4.54 -0.80
CA ILE A 138 -0.16 -5.00 0.59
C ILE A 138 1.07 -4.62 1.40
N VAL A 139 0.84 -4.09 2.59
CA VAL A 139 1.89 -3.77 3.57
C VAL A 139 1.67 -4.64 4.81
N LEU A 140 2.67 -5.44 5.17
CA LEU A 140 2.68 -6.26 6.37
C LEU A 140 3.27 -5.45 7.53
N ALA A 141 2.46 -5.13 8.50
CA ALA A 141 2.83 -4.32 9.68
C ALA A 141 2.71 -5.18 10.95
N GLY A 142 3.63 -6.11 11.14
CA GLY A 142 3.57 -7.09 12.22
C GLY A 142 2.50 -8.17 11.99
N PHE A 143 2.40 -8.67 10.77
CA PHE A 143 1.53 -9.79 10.40
C PHE A 143 2.28 -11.11 10.56
N LEU A 144 1.68 -12.07 11.29
CA LEU A 144 2.42 -13.25 11.77
C LEU A 144 2.17 -14.54 10.96
N LEU A 145 1.19 -14.56 10.07
CA LEU A 145 0.98 -15.72 9.19
C LEU A 145 1.87 -15.62 7.96
N LYS A 146 2.31 -16.77 7.47
CA LYS A 146 2.98 -16.87 6.18
C LYS A 146 1.99 -16.48 5.07
N ILE A 147 2.43 -15.66 4.13
CA ILE A 147 1.59 -15.28 2.99
C ILE A 147 1.48 -16.48 2.04
N PRO A 148 0.26 -16.89 1.64
CA PRO A 148 0.05 -17.98 0.70
C PRO A 148 0.61 -17.65 -0.69
N ASN A 149 1.12 -18.65 -1.39
CA ASN A 149 1.67 -18.46 -2.75
C ASN A 149 0.65 -17.88 -3.73
N SER A 150 -0.63 -18.27 -3.62
CA SER A 150 -1.71 -17.70 -4.43
C SER A 150 -1.87 -16.18 -4.23
N LEU A 151 -1.72 -15.68 -3.01
CA LEU A 151 -1.76 -14.26 -2.73
C LEU A 151 -0.52 -13.53 -3.26
N ILE A 152 0.67 -14.15 -3.13
CA ILE A 152 1.92 -13.61 -3.71
C ILE A 152 1.81 -13.50 -5.23
N GLN A 153 1.30 -14.54 -5.89
CA GLN A 153 1.10 -14.55 -7.34
C GLN A 153 0.05 -13.53 -7.81
N HIS A 154 -0.95 -13.23 -6.98
CA HIS A 154 -1.96 -12.21 -7.28
C HIS A 154 -1.42 -10.78 -7.14
N PHE A 155 -0.43 -10.56 -6.27
CA PHE A 155 0.23 -9.29 -6.02
C PHE A 155 1.76 -9.38 -6.24
N PRO A 156 2.24 -9.70 -7.46
CA PRO A 156 3.66 -9.87 -7.72
C PRO A 156 4.42 -8.55 -7.47
N ASP A 157 5.47 -8.62 -6.65
CA ASP A 157 6.28 -7.46 -6.22
C ASP A 157 5.47 -6.30 -5.60
N LYS A 158 4.31 -6.62 -5.02
CA LYS A 158 3.39 -5.66 -4.40
C LYS A 158 3.07 -5.97 -2.92
N ILE A 159 3.76 -6.93 -2.34
CA ILE A 159 3.66 -7.25 -0.91
C ILE A 159 4.98 -6.91 -0.24
N ILE A 160 4.94 -6.01 0.75
CA ILE A 160 6.11 -5.49 1.45
C ILE A 160 5.98 -5.84 2.92
N ASN A 161 7.08 -6.32 3.51
CA ASN A 161 7.17 -6.61 4.94
C ASN A 161 8.25 -5.76 5.62
N ILE A 162 8.04 -5.48 6.91
CA ILE A 162 9.07 -4.98 7.80
C ILE A 162 9.39 -6.05 8.83
N HIS A 163 10.69 -6.38 8.96
CA HIS A 163 11.21 -7.31 9.94
C HIS A 163 12.07 -6.57 10.97
N PRO A 164 11.89 -6.81 12.28
CA PRO A 164 12.53 -6.02 13.34
C PRO A 164 13.97 -6.48 13.67
N ALA A 165 14.72 -6.90 12.65
CA ALA A 165 16.15 -7.21 12.73
C ALA A 165 16.86 -6.98 11.39
N LEU A 166 18.18 -7.12 11.39
CA LEU A 166 19.03 -7.04 10.20
C LEU A 166 19.10 -8.42 9.53
N LEU A 167 18.21 -8.66 8.57
CA LEU A 167 18.23 -9.92 7.80
C LEU A 167 19.58 -10.10 7.07
N PRO A 168 20.02 -11.33 6.89
CA PRO A 168 19.33 -12.63 7.16
C PRO A 168 19.39 -13.09 8.62
N LYS A 169 20.12 -12.40 9.51
CA LYS A 169 20.15 -12.77 10.94
C LYS A 169 18.79 -12.56 11.57
N PHE A 170 18.43 -13.43 12.51
CA PHE A 170 17.20 -13.35 13.30
C PHE A 170 15.90 -13.29 12.46
N GLY A 171 15.92 -13.84 11.24
CA GLY A 171 14.76 -14.02 10.37
C GLY A 171 14.24 -15.45 10.37
N GLY A 172 13.14 -15.68 9.64
CA GLY A 172 12.59 -16.99 9.40
C GLY A 172 11.53 -17.44 10.39
N LYS A 173 11.11 -18.71 10.26
CA LYS A 173 10.00 -19.28 11.02
C LYS A 173 10.22 -19.18 12.54
N GLY A 174 9.30 -18.49 13.21
CA GLY A 174 9.32 -18.36 14.68
C GLY A 174 9.99 -17.05 15.17
N MET A 175 10.68 -16.31 14.33
CA MET A 175 11.32 -15.04 14.63
C MET A 175 10.34 -13.88 14.42
N TYR A 176 9.64 -13.50 15.50
CA TYR A 176 8.68 -12.38 15.49
C TYR A 176 8.49 -11.78 16.88
N GLY A 177 8.15 -10.50 16.93
CA GLY A 177 7.86 -9.77 18.16
C GLY A 177 9.04 -9.80 19.16
N ALA A 178 8.77 -10.00 20.43
CA ALA A 178 9.79 -10.00 21.49
C ALA A 178 10.91 -11.02 21.26
N LYS A 179 10.60 -12.17 20.65
CA LYS A 179 11.59 -13.24 20.41
C LYS A 179 12.78 -12.78 19.56
N VAL A 180 12.57 -11.86 18.64
CA VAL A 180 13.66 -11.31 17.82
C VAL A 180 14.62 -10.52 18.69
N HIS A 181 14.10 -9.66 19.55
CA HIS A 181 14.92 -8.80 20.42
C HIS A 181 15.62 -9.61 21.53
N GLU A 182 14.95 -10.64 22.04
CA GLU A 182 15.54 -11.62 22.97
C GLU A 182 16.72 -12.34 22.30
N ALA A 183 16.54 -12.84 21.07
CA ALA A 183 17.59 -13.52 20.32
C ALA A 183 18.78 -12.61 19.98
N VAL A 184 18.52 -11.34 19.61
CA VAL A 184 19.57 -10.32 19.40
C VAL A 184 20.41 -10.14 20.68
N LYS A 185 19.73 -10.00 21.85
CA LYS A 185 20.42 -9.85 23.12
C LYS A 185 21.21 -11.10 23.51
N GLU A 186 20.60 -12.28 23.40
CA GLU A 186 21.25 -13.55 23.73
C GLU A 186 22.49 -13.84 22.86
N ALA A 187 22.45 -13.40 21.58
CA ALA A 187 23.59 -13.50 20.69
C ALA A 187 24.73 -12.50 20.98
N GLY A 188 24.52 -11.56 21.91
CA GLY A 188 25.51 -10.53 22.23
C GLY A 188 25.82 -9.59 21.07
N GLU A 189 24.86 -9.33 20.19
CA GLU A 189 25.03 -8.41 19.08
C GLU A 189 25.24 -6.98 19.59
N THR A 190 26.13 -6.25 18.93
CA THR A 190 26.41 -4.84 19.24
C THR A 190 25.60 -3.86 18.41
N GLU A 191 24.86 -4.35 17.41
CA GLU A 191 23.92 -3.60 16.59
C GLU A 191 22.72 -4.46 16.21
N THR A 192 21.61 -3.82 15.99
CA THR A 192 20.38 -4.40 15.41
C THR A 192 19.73 -3.37 14.49
N GLY A 193 18.51 -3.61 14.07
CA GLY A 193 17.79 -2.64 13.25
C GLY A 193 16.52 -3.21 12.64
N ILE A 194 16.17 -2.70 11.48
CA ILE A 194 15.02 -3.13 10.69
C ILE A 194 15.46 -3.57 9.30
N THR A 195 14.68 -4.46 8.71
CA THR A 195 14.77 -4.82 7.29
C THR A 195 13.40 -4.67 6.65
N ILE A 196 13.30 -3.89 5.58
CA ILE A 196 12.13 -3.80 4.72
C ILE A 196 12.45 -4.57 3.45
N HIS A 197 11.57 -5.51 3.07
CA HIS A 197 11.80 -6.41 1.94
C HIS A 197 10.49 -6.75 1.23
N TYR A 198 10.59 -7.14 -0.03
CA TYR A 198 9.48 -7.77 -0.73
C TYR A 198 9.23 -9.17 -0.18
N VAL A 199 7.96 -9.59 -0.18
CA VAL A 199 7.58 -10.91 0.30
C VAL A 199 7.66 -11.91 -0.85
N ASN A 200 8.32 -13.03 -0.57
CA ASN A 200 8.35 -14.21 -1.43
C ASN A 200 7.75 -15.44 -0.71
N GLU A 201 7.89 -16.62 -1.30
CA GLU A 201 7.37 -17.87 -0.76
C GLU A 201 8.08 -18.38 0.50
N ASN A 202 9.21 -17.79 0.88
CA ASN A 202 9.92 -18.12 2.11
C ASN A 202 9.68 -17.05 3.19
N TYR A 203 9.90 -17.39 4.46
CA TYR A 203 9.87 -16.41 5.53
C TYR A 203 11.11 -15.51 5.48
N ASP A 204 10.92 -14.20 5.48
CA ASP A 204 11.95 -13.17 5.62
C ASP A 204 13.14 -13.31 4.65
N ASP A 205 12.90 -13.85 3.43
CA ASP A 205 13.94 -14.21 2.44
C ASP A 205 13.79 -13.42 1.12
N GLY A 206 12.78 -12.56 1.01
CA GLY A 206 12.57 -11.76 -0.20
C GLY A 206 13.60 -10.63 -0.36
N ASN A 207 13.63 -10.04 -1.55
CA ASN A 207 14.56 -8.99 -1.91
C ASN A 207 14.51 -7.82 -0.93
N ILE A 208 15.65 -7.54 -0.28
CA ILE A 208 15.80 -6.45 0.67
C ILE A 208 15.74 -5.12 -0.09
N VAL A 209 14.87 -4.23 0.38
CA VAL A 209 14.69 -2.88 -0.15
C VAL A 209 15.47 -1.86 0.66
N PHE A 210 15.44 -2.01 2.00
CA PHE A 210 16.02 -1.04 2.92
C PHE A 210 16.39 -1.69 4.25
N GLN A 211 17.45 -1.22 4.87
CA GLN A 211 17.81 -1.54 6.24
C GLN A 211 18.24 -0.27 6.98
N ALA A 212 17.81 -0.12 8.22
CA ALA A 212 18.32 0.87 9.16
C ALA A 212 18.87 0.16 10.40
N ARG A 213 19.86 0.78 11.04
CA ARG A 213 20.62 0.19 12.15
C ARG A 213 20.54 1.06 13.40
N CYS A 214 20.58 0.43 14.57
CA CYS A 214 20.80 1.09 15.83
C CYS A 214 21.78 0.29 16.71
N PRO A 215 22.54 0.96 17.60
CA PRO A 215 23.46 0.27 18.48
C PRO A 215 22.72 -0.47 19.60
N VAL A 216 23.27 -1.62 20.00
CA VAL A 216 22.88 -2.40 21.16
C VAL A 216 23.97 -2.34 22.19
N SER A 217 23.64 -1.86 23.39
CA SER A 217 24.54 -1.84 24.54
C SER A 217 24.45 -3.17 25.29
N ALA A 218 25.53 -3.55 25.97
CA ALA A 218 25.55 -4.73 26.83
C ALA A 218 24.48 -4.68 27.93
N ASP A 219 24.12 -3.48 28.41
CA ASP A 219 23.11 -3.25 29.42
C ASP A 219 21.68 -3.16 28.89
N ASP A 220 21.49 -3.15 27.56
CA ASP A 220 20.14 -3.08 26.99
C ASP A 220 19.35 -4.36 27.33
N THR A 221 18.12 -4.19 27.78
CA THR A 221 17.16 -5.31 27.86
C THR A 221 16.52 -5.55 26.48
N ALA A 222 15.86 -6.69 26.30
CA ALA A 222 15.12 -6.96 25.07
C ALA A 222 14.06 -5.90 24.78
N GLU A 223 13.41 -5.35 25.81
CA GLU A 223 12.42 -4.27 25.68
C GLU A 223 13.08 -2.95 25.27
N MET A 224 14.29 -2.64 25.77
CA MET A 224 15.03 -1.46 25.32
C MET A 224 15.46 -1.59 23.86
N ILE A 225 15.89 -2.78 23.45
CA ILE A 225 16.20 -3.09 22.05
C ILE A 225 14.95 -2.92 21.19
N ALA A 226 13.80 -3.48 21.62
CA ALA A 226 12.53 -3.33 20.94
C ALA A 226 12.13 -1.86 20.77
N ALA A 227 12.29 -1.03 21.80
CA ALA A 227 11.97 0.39 21.74
C ALA A 227 12.84 1.13 20.71
N LYS A 228 14.16 0.83 20.64
CA LYS A 228 15.07 1.40 19.64
C LYS A 228 14.65 1.00 18.21
N VAL A 229 14.32 -0.27 18.00
CA VAL A 229 13.87 -0.79 16.72
C VAL A 229 12.54 -0.17 16.30
N HIS A 230 11.59 -0.01 17.22
CA HIS A 230 10.31 0.64 16.92
C HIS A 230 10.46 2.10 16.44
N LEU A 231 11.44 2.84 16.96
CA LEU A 231 11.71 4.20 16.45
C LEU A 231 12.12 4.17 14.98
N LEU A 232 12.97 3.19 14.59
CA LEU A 232 13.36 3.01 13.19
C LEU A 232 12.18 2.58 12.31
N GLU A 233 11.31 1.69 12.82
CA GLU A 233 10.10 1.28 12.09
C GLU A 233 9.20 2.48 11.79
N TYR A 234 8.95 3.32 12.79
CA TYR A 234 8.07 4.50 12.65
C TYR A 234 8.64 5.54 11.71
N GLU A 235 9.96 5.74 11.74
CA GLU A 235 10.63 6.70 10.88
C GLU A 235 10.68 6.22 9.43
N TYR A 236 11.18 5.02 9.20
CA TYR A 236 11.57 4.60 7.84
C TYR A 236 10.49 3.84 7.08
N TYR A 237 9.59 3.10 7.76
CA TYR A 237 8.65 2.25 7.03
C TYR A 237 7.72 3.06 6.11
N PRO A 238 7.06 4.13 6.57
CA PRO A 238 6.22 4.92 5.68
C PRO A 238 7.01 5.62 4.57
N GLN A 239 8.23 6.11 4.84
CA GLN A 239 9.09 6.75 3.82
C GLN A 239 9.51 5.76 2.72
N VAL A 240 9.81 4.53 3.08
CA VAL A 240 10.17 3.49 2.12
C VAL A 240 8.95 3.08 1.30
N ILE A 241 7.77 2.91 1.92
CA ILE A 241 6.51 2.64 1.21
C ILE A 241 6.26 3.72 0.14
N GLU A 242 6.40 5.00 0.49
CA GLU A 242 6.20 6.12 -0.44
C GLU A 242 7.16 6.09 -1.64
N LYS A 243 8.37 5.61 -1.41
CA LYS A 243 9.43 5.59 -2.44
C LYS A 243 9.30 4.42 -3.42
N ILE A 244 8.78 3.26 -2.97
CA ILE A 244 8.85 2.02 -3.75
C ILE A 244 7.51 1.59 -4.33
N LEU A 245 6.40 2.13 -3.86
CA LEU A 245 5.05 1.91 -4.39
C LEU A 245 4.55 3.12 -5.16
#